data_bbca064b51d5f5573dafa07598b7c610
#
_entry.id   bbca064b51d5f5573dafa07598b7c610
#
_cell.length_a   1.000
_cell.length_b   1.000
_cell.length_c   1.000
_cell.angle_alpha   90.00
_cell.angle_beta   90.00
_cell.angle_gamma   90.00
#
_symmetry.space_group_name_H-M   'P 1'
#
loop_
_entity.id
_entity.type
_entity.pdbx_description
1 polymer ?
#
loop_
_entity_poly.entity_id
_entity_poly.type
_entity_poly.pdbx_seq_one_letter_code
_entity_poly.pdbx_strand_id
1 'polypeptide(L)'
;TAVVNRRNPVDLSIVPTGNMAKVELTGFGIDGILVSDNSHGYVFENLALNSENDTVFNFRIMSYDGKVVSDPYQVIIKYVEDSDVALKSVVFDGVTAEKADFKSNTYLVRADSTVTNGILTITAANEDAVVKLGSDKSTNGVLNVSYNVTRNVSKVDFTVTSKDGKAEQAYTLYIIRSNTGEKEVYVNGTKLTKTSGGYTYEVPYGATAADIKVVADSEVSKVQIGDSEFKVSENTETVTLDSGKTTTVKFKIYSYPYDDNSFIAETITLVRQDQSLALSNVMVQSKSERDYTKLTPDKYGNYKTAIPSTDDSASIVIATRRSDSKLGLIRVTDTGDVVLGEDQGQLSVPD
;
A
#
# COMPACT_ATOMS: atom_id res chain seq x y z
N THR A 1 13.73 30.43 4.07
CA THR A 1 14.23 29.26 4.83
C THR A 1 15.59 28.87 4.28
N ALA A 2 16.57 28.70 5.14
CA ALA A 2 17.86 28.12 4.81
C ALA A 2 17.99 26.76 5.50
N VAL A 3 18.79 25.86 4.93
CA VAL A 3 19.08 24.54 5.52
C VAL A 3 20.57 24.49 5.80
N VAL A 4 20.94 24.06 7.00
CA VAL A 4 22.34 23.87 7.41
C VAL A 4 22.53 22.49 7.97
N ASN A 5 23.67 21.88 7.71
CA ASN A 5 24.03 20.53 8.11
C ASN A 5 25.06 20.47 9.26
N ARG A 6 25.34 21.62 9.91
CA ARG A 6 26.28 21.72 11.02
C ARG A 6 25.73 22.57 12.15
N ARG A 7 26.08 22.21 13.39
CA ARG A 7 25.75 23.00 14.60
C ARG A 7 26.69 24.19 14.81
N ASN A 8 27.25 24.75 13.75
CA ASN A 8 28.11 25.89 13.82
C ASN A 8 27.29 27.19 13.83
N PRO A 9 27.75 28.24 14.48
CA PRO A 9 27.16 29.56 14.34
C PRO A 9 27.11 29.99 12.87
N VAL A 10 26.11 30.78 12.53
CA VAL A 10 25.93 31.33 11.18
C VAL A 10 26.00 32.85 11.20
N ASP A 11 26.40 33.40 10.06
CA ASP A 11 26.32 34.83 9.83
C ASP A 11 25.05 35.13 9.01
N LEU A 12 24.29 36.14 9.46
CA LEU A 12 23.08 36.58 8.76
C LEU A 12 23.33 37.99 8.19
N SER A 13 23.32 38.07 6.86
CA SER A 13 23.42 39.36 6.16
C SER A 13 22.03 39.79 5.67
N ILE A 14 21.62 40.99 6.00
CA ILE A 14 20.38 41.63 5.61
C ILE A 14 20.67 42.93 4.87
N VAL A 15 20.29 43.01 3.60
CA VAL A 15 20.50 44.17 2.76
C VAL A 15 19.16 44.84 2.45
N PRO A 16 18.79 45.95 3.14
CA PRO A 16 17.61 46.73 2.79
C PRO A 16 17.75 47.39 1.43
N THR A 17 16.67 47.57 0.70
CA THR A 17 16.67 48.29 -0.58
C THR A 17 16.87 49.81 -0.42
N GLY A 18 16.58 50.33 0.76
CA GLY A 18 16.80 51.75 1.09
C GLY A 18 18.17 51.98 1.74
N ASN A 19 19.01 52.83 1.13
CA ASN A 19 20.40 53.06 1.55
C ASN A 19 20.58 53.57 2.98
N MET A 20 19.53 54.04 3.64
CA MET A 20 19.56 54.57 5.02
C MET A 20 18.61 53.82 5.96
N ALA A 21 18.04 52.70 5.53
CA ALA A 21 17.18 51.91 6.39
C ALA A 21 18.01 51.18 7.46
N LYS A 22 17.46 51.06 8.67
CA LYS A 22 18.05 50.30 9.77
C LYS A 22 17.41 48.92 9.88
N VAL A 23 18.18 47.93 10.31
CA VAL A 23 17.70 46.59 10.61
C VAL A 23 17.77 46.34 12.11
N GLU A 24 16.66 45.91 12.68
CA GLU A 24 16.58 45.50 14.08
C GLU A 24 16.32 43.97 14.09
N LEU A 25 17.23 43.21 14.69
CA LEU A 25 17.06 41.81 14.96
C LEU A 25 16.33 41.66 16.30
N THR A 26 15.21 40.92 16.32
CA THR A 26 14.36 40.71 17.50
C THR A 26 14.20 39.24 17.82
N GLY A 27 14.32 38.88 19.11
CA GLY A 27 14.12 37.49 19.58
C GLY A 27 15.43 36.70 19.71
N PHE A 28 15.34 35.56 20.43
CA PHE A 28 16.45 34.63 20.69
C PHE A 28 17.51 35.06 21.71
N GLY A 29 17.23 36.02 22.64
CA GLY A 29 18.18 36.41 23.67
C GLY A 29 19.43 37.10 23.11
N ILE A 30 19.40 37.46 21.84
CA ILE A 30 20.43 38.26 21.18
C ILE A 30 19.87 39.67 21.13
N ASP A 31 20.20 40.50 22.11
CA ASP A 31 20.11 41.94 21.97
C ASP A 31 21.07 42.31 20.83
N GLY A 32 20.52 42.73 19.71
CA GLY A 32 21.16 42.88 18.43
C GLY A 32 22.61 43.34 18.48
N ILE A 33 23.53 42.42 18.30
CA ILE A 33 24.93 42.77 18.08
C ILE A 33 25.04 43.10 16.59
N LEU A 34 24.90 44.39 16.29
CA LEU A 34 25.25 44.91 14.98
C LEU A 34 26.77 44.93 14.87
N VAL A 35 27.35 44.05 14.06
CA VAL A 35 28.80 43.90 13.96
C VAL A 35 29.40 44.72 12.81
N SER A 36 28.65 45.06 11.78
CA SER A 36 29.12 46.02 10.78
C SER A 36 27.96 46.69 10.02
N ASP A 37 28.06 48.02 9.94
CA ASP A 37 27.35 48.85 8.97
C ASP A 37 28.30 49.14 7.83
N ASN A 38 28.33 48.23 6.84
CA ASN A 38 29.09 48.50 5.63
C ASN A 38 28.12 48.77 4.48
N SER A 39 28.60 49.34 3.41
CA SER A 39 27.81 49.73 2.23
C SER A 39 27.02 48.60 1.57
N HIS A 40 27.05 47.38 2.12
CA HIS A 40 26.43 46.19 1.59
C HIS A 40 25.33 45.59 2.49
N GLY A 41 25.00 46.21 3.62
CA GLY A 41 23.95 45.77 4.53
C GLY A 41 24.41 45.49 5.96
N TYR A 42 23.51 44.91 6.74
CA TYR A 42 23.71 44.55 8.13
C TYR A 42 24.16 43.11 8.24
N VAL A 43 25.28 42.84 8.90
CA VAL A 43 25.80 41.49 9.14
C VAL A 43 25.76 41.18 10.62
N PHE A 44 25.06 40.16 11.00
CA PHE A 44 25.00 39.61 12.36
C PHE A 44 25.85 38.36 12.37
N GLU A 45 27.00 38.39 13.01
CA GLU A 45 27.97 37.29 13.00
C GLU A 45 27.79 36.34 14.19
N ASN A 46 28.22 35.10 14.02
CA ASN A 46 28.27 34.08 15.06
C ASN A 46 26.93 33.80 15.75
N LEU A 47 25.82 33.91 15.02
CA LEU A 47 24.51 33.62 15.57
C LEU A 47 24.42 32.13 15.92
N ALA A 48 24.18 31.84 17.21
CA ALA A 48 24.02 30.48 17.69
C ALA A 48 22.74 29.83 17.13
N LEU A 49 22.85 28.61 16.68
CA LEU A 49 21.71 27.81 16.21
C LEU A 49 21.14 26.96 17.35
N ASN A 50 19.82 26.73 17.32
CA ASN A 50 19.20 25.77 18.21
C ASN A 50 19.70 24.36 17.84
N SER A 51 20.10 23.58 18.84
CA SER A 51 20.66 22.25 18.64
C SER A 51 19.64 21.15 18.37
N GLU A 52 18.34 21.42 18.61
CA GLU A 52 17.28 20.40 18.55
C GLU A 52 16.15 20.77 17.60
N ASN A 53 15.99 22.05 17.29
CA ASN A 53 14.86 22.55 16.50
C ASN A 53 15.33 23.59 15.47
N ASP A 54 14.44 23.93 14.56
CA ASP A 54 14.65 25.07 13.65
C ASP A 54 14.94 26.32 14.43
N THR A 55 15.94 27.11 13.96
CA THR A 55 16.26 28.41 14.52
C THR A 55 15.54 29.48 13.73
N VAL A 56 14.77 30.34 14.42
CA VAL A 56 13.99 31.40 13.79
C VAL A 56 14.56 32.77 14.24
N PHE A 57 15.08 33.51 13.30
CA PHE A 57 15.47 34.89 13.49
C PHE A 57 14.37 35.82 13.00
N ASN A 58 13.90 36.70 13.86
CA ASN A 58 12.95 37.76 13.49
C ASN A 58 13.69 39.06 13.32
N PHE A 59 13.37 39.83 12.29
CA PHE A 59 13.93 41.18 12.11
C PHE A 59 12.88 42.12 11.53
N ARG A 60 13.14 43.44 11.75
CA ARG A 60 12.34 44.51 11.16
C ARG A 60 13.26 45.49 10.45
N ILE A 61 12.72 46.14 9.45
CA ILE A 61 13.39 47.23 8.75
C ILE A 61 12.75 48.54 9.19
N MET A 62 13.54 49.48 9.57
CA MET A 62 13.08 50.81 10.01
C MET A 62 13.64 51.90 9.10
N SER A 63 12.87 52.96 8.90
CA SER A 63 13.37 54.18 8.28
C SER A 63 14.50 54.81 9.13
N TYR A 64 15.35 55.63 8.52
CA TYR A 64 16.47 56.31 9.20
C TYR A 64 16.03 57.10 10.45
N ASP A 65 14.89 57.80 10.36
CA ASP A 65 14.28 58.55 11.45
C ASP A 65 13.47 57.74 12.47
N GLY A 66 13.37 56.43 12.25
CA GLY A 66 12.66 55.49 13.09
C GLY A 66 11.12 55.58 13.06
N LYS A 67 10.56 56.43 12.20
CA LYS A 67 9.10 56.70 12.19
C LYS A 67 8.31 55.62 11.42
N VAL A 68 8.95 54.93 10.49
CA VAL A 68 8.34 53.85 9.72
C VAL A 68 9.06 52.57 10.06
N VAL A 69 8.29 51.56 10.47
CA VAL A 69 8.78 50.22 10.82
C VAL A 69 8.00 49.22 10.03
N SER A 70 8.71 48.25 9.39
CA SER A 70 8.07 47.16 8.65
C SER A 70 7.36 46.20 9.59
N ASP A 71 6.45 45.40 9.03
CA ASP A 71 6.06 44.12 9.66
C ASP A 71 7.29 43.22 9.87
N PRO A 72 7.26 42.33 10.85
CA PRO A 72 8.38 41.43 11.11
C PRO A 72 8.60 40.46 9.96
N TYR A 73 9.86 40.34 9.55
CA TYR A 73 10.34 39.28 8.66
C TYR A 73 10.92 38.15 9.48
N GLN A 74 10.94 36.95 8.89
CA GLN A 74 11.53 35.78 9.53
C GLN A 74 12.55 35.12 8.61
N VAL A 75 13.69 34.73 9.19
CA VAL A 75 14.63 33.78 8.60
C VAL A 75 14.58 32.52 9.44
N ILE A 76 14.18 31.41 8.79
CA ILE A 76 14.11 30.08 9.42
C ILE A 76 15.31 29.29 8.95
N ILE A 77 16.18 28.89 9.86
CA ILE A 77 17.31 28.00 9.59
C ILE A 77 16.98 26.64 10.12
N LYS A 78 16.86 25.67 9.20
CA LYS A 78 16.61 24.28 9.52
C LYS A 78 17.93 23.56 9.75
N TYR A 79 18.00 22.86 10.87
CA TYR A 79 19.12 22.00 11.17
C TYR A 79 18.87 20.58 10.63
N VAL A 80 19.84 20.04 9.91
CA VAL A 80 19.83 18.66 9.42
C VAL A 80 21.00 17.92 10.07
N GLU A 81 20.71 16.84 10.79
CA GLU A 81 21.73 16.04 11.47
C GLU A 81 22.64 15.32 10.48
N ASP A 82 23.91 15.12 10.88
CA ASP A 82 24.88 14.33 10.08
C ASP A 82 24.44 12.86 9.93
N SER A 83 23.57 12.37 10.83
CA SER A 83 22.94 11.05 10.76
C SER A 83 21.66 11.01 9.94
N ASP A 84 21.20 12.15 9.37
CA ASP A 84 19.94 12.21 8.62
C ASP A 84 20.05 11.43 7.30
N VAL A 85 19.08 10.57 7.09
CA VAL A 85 18.90 9.76 5.89
C VAL A 85 17.59 10.09 5.17
N ALA A 86 16.88 11.14 5.58
CA ALA A 86 15.60 11.54 5.00
C ALA A 86 15.73 12.02 3.55
N LEU A 87 14.65 11.93 2.82
CA LEU A 87 14.55 12.46 1.46
C LEU A 87 13.88 13.85 1.48
N LYS A 88 14.44 14.77 0.70
CA LYS A 88 13.82 16.05 0.37
C LYS A 88 12.79 15.87 -0.76
N SER A 89 13.15 15.13 -1.79
CA SER A 89 12.26 14.85 -2.93
C SER A 89 12.69 13.63 -3.74
N VAL A 90 11.73 13.03 -4.42
CA VAL A 90 11.93 12.05 -5.50
C VAL A 90 11.13 12.54 -6.68
N VAL A 91 11.76 12.69 -7.84
CA VAL A 91 11.14 13.22 -9.05
C VAL A 91 11.45 12.28 -10.21
N PHE A 92 10.45 11.89 -10.98
CA PHE A 92 10.63 11.14 -12.20
C PHE A 92 10.07 11.93 -13.38
N ASP A 93 10.92 12.21 -14.36
CA ASP A 93 10.58 12.95 -15.60
C ASP A 93 9.82 14.26 -15.34
N GLY A 94 10.26 15.01 -14.32
CA GLY A 94 9.66 16.28 -13.90
C GLY A 94 8.45 16.16 -12.97
N VAL A 95 7.93 14.95 -12.72
CA VAL A 95 6.79 14.69 -11.82
C VAL A 95 7.30 14.31 -10.43
N THR A 96 6.87 15.03 -9.41
CA THR A 96 7.22 14.73 -8.01
C THR A 96 6.45 13.53 -7.51
N ALA A 97 7.17 12.55 -6.96
CA ALA A 97 6.57 11.38 -6.33
C ALA A 97 5.99 11.72 -4.95
N GLU A 98 4.86 11.11 -4.62
CA GLU A 98 4.20 11.25 -3.33
C GLU A 98 4.51 10.07 -2.42
N LYS A 99 4.52 10.29 -1.10
CA LYS A 99 4.68 9.21 -0.13
C LYS A 99 3.43 8.33 -0.12
N ALA A 100 3.63 7.01 -0.14
CA ALA A 100 2.54 6.07 0.07
C ALA A 100 2.00 6.16 1.51
N ASP A 101 0.68 6.17 1.65
CA ASP A 101 -0.02 6.23 2.94
C ASP A 101 -0.05 4.88 3.69
N PHE A 102 0.23 3.78 2.97
CA PHE A 102 0.10 2.40 3.45
C PHE A 102 1.45 1.70 3.70
N LYS A 103 2.58 2.31 3.32
CA LYS A 103 3.91 1.70 3.48
C LYS A 103 4.97 2.77 3.66
N SER A 104 5.70 2.70 4.78
CA SER A 104 6.81 3.62 5.08
C SER A 104 7.92 3.54 4.02
N ASN A 105 8.64 4.65 3.84
CA ASN A 105 9.77 4.78 2.91
C ASN A 105 9.44 4.38 1.46
N THR A 106 8.16 4.48 1.09
CA THR A 106 7.67 4.14 -0.25
C THR A 106 7.09 5.38 -0.91
N TYR A 107 7.43 5.57 -2.18
CA TYR A 107 6.98 6.69 -3.01
C TYR A 107 6.29 6.18 -4.26
N LEU A 108 5.31 6.93 -4.75
CA LEU A 108 4.51 6.62 -5.93
C LEU A 108 4.57 7.80 -6.89
N VAL A 109 4.76 7.52 -8.18
CA VAL A 109 4.67 8.53 -9.23
C VAL A 109 3.90 7.98 -10.43
N ARG A 110 2.98 8.78 -10.97
CA ARG A 110 2.31 8.47 -12.23
C ARG A 110 3.11 9.03 -13.39
N ALA A 111 3.49 8.17 -14.32
CA ALA A 111 4.10 8.55 -15.59
C ALA A 111 3.10 8.37 -16.74
N ASP A 112 3.34 9.02 -17.87
CA ASP A 112 2.57 8.77 -19.09
C ASP A 112 2.75 7.33 -19.56
N SER A 113 1.70 6.76 -20.15
CA SER A 113 1.68 5.37 -20.61
C SER A 113 2.71 5.04 -21.70
N THR A 114 3.14 6.05 -22.43
CA THR A 114 4.14 5.95 -23.51
C THR A 114 5.59 6.06 -23.03
N VAL A 115 5.81 6.52 -21.79
CA VAL A 115 7.16 6.69 -21.23
C VAL A 115 7.84 5.33 -21.08
N THR A 116 8.93 5.14 -21.80
CA THR A 116 9.78 3.94 -21.71
C THR A 116 11.10 4.22 -21.00
N ASN A 117 11.45 5.50 -20.87
CA ASN A 117 12.63 5.97 -20.15
C ASN A 117 12.40 7.41 -19.68
N GLY A 118 13.02 7.80 -18.56
CA GLY A 118 12.92 9.14 -18.01
C GLY A 118 14.08 9.44 -17.08
N ILE A 119 14.20 10.69 -16.67
CA ILE A 119 15.21 11.10 -15.68
C ILE A 119 14.65 10.93 -14.28
N LEU A 120 15.30 10.09 -13.47
CA LEU A 120 15.03 9.93 -12.06
C LEU A 120 15.98 10.82 -11.26
N THR A 121 15.41 11.78 -10.53
CA THR A 121 16.13 12.67 -9.62
C THR A 121 15.73 12.34 -8.18
N ILE A 122 16.69 11.94 -7.36
CA ILE A 122 16.50 11.66 -5.93
C ILE A 122 17.34 12.66 -5.16
N THR A 123 16.72 13.43 -4.27
CA THR A 123 17.40 14.44 -3.44
C THR A 123 17.27 14.07 -1.97
N ALA A 124 18.40 13.87 -1.30
CA ALA A 124 18.45 13.69 0.14
C ALA A 124 18.18 15.02 0.88
N ALA A 125 17.71 14.97 2.10
CA ALA A 125 17.52 16.15 2.95
C ALA A 125 18.85 16.76 3.35
N ASN A 126 19.85 15.93 3.67
CA ASN A 126 21.21 16.35 3.91
C ASN A 126 22.02 16.27 2.58
N GLU A 127 22.58 17.39 2.16
CA GLU A 127 23.35 17.49 0.90
C GLU A 127 24.64 16.67 0.88
N ASP A 128 25.17 16.32 2.05
CA ASP A 128 26.34 15.46 2.20
C ASP A 128 25.98 13.96 2.32
N ALA A 129 24.69 13.61 2.42
CA ALA A 129 24.25 12.22 2.42
C ALA A 129 24.44 11.60 1.02
N VAL A 130 24.66 10.30 0.99
CA VAL A 130 24.90 9.55 -0.25
C VAL A 130 23.66 8.77 -0.65
N VAL A 131 23.03 9.15 -1.76
CA VAL A 131 21.97 8.36 -2.41
C VAL A 131 22.63 7.35 -3.35
N LYS A 132 22.21 6.07 -3.26
CA LYS A 132 22.74 4.99 -4.09
C LYS A 132 21.61 4.22 -4.78
N LEU A 133 21.74 4.04 -6.10
CA LEU A 133 20.86 3.22 -6.92
C LEU A 133 21.72 2.27 -7.76
N GLY A 134 21.75 1.00 -7.40
CA GLY A 134 22.67 0.03 -8.04
C GLY A 134 24.13 0.45 -7.88
N SER A 135 24.81 0.74 -9.00
CA SER A 135 26.20 1.26 -9.03
C SER A 135 26.28 2.78 -8.96
N ASP A 136 25.17 3.49 -9.23
CA ASP A 136 25.14 4.95 -9.28
C ASP A 136 25.09 5.56 -7.88
N LYS A 137 25.81 6.66 -7.70
CA LYS A 137 25.89 7.39 -6.43
C LYS A 137 25.66 8.88 -6.65
N SER A 138 25.05 9.52 -5.65
CA SER A 138 24.81 10.96 -5.67
C SER A 138 26.08 11.79 -5.57
N THR A 139 25.98 13.02 -6.08
CA THR A 139 26.90 14.11 -5.81
C THR A 139 26.12 15.21 -5.09
N ASN A 140 26.64 15.69 -3.95
CA ASN A 140 25.96 16.70 -3.11
C ASN A 140 24.50 16.34 -2.78
N GLY A 141 24.28 15.09 -2.31
CA GLY A 141 22.97 14.62 -1.92
C GLY A 141 21.96 14.42 -3.07
N VAL A 142 22.34 14.67 -4.33
CA VAL A 142 21.45 14.58 -5.49
C VAL A 142 21.94 13.49 -6.45
N LEU A 143 21.07 12.51 -6.71
CA LEU A 143 21.28 11.48 -7.72
C LEU A 143 20.40 11.80 -8.94
N ASN A 144 21.01 11.94 -10.11
CA ASN A 144 20.34 12.08 -11.39
C ASN A 144 20.75 10.92 -12.30
N VAL A 145 19.80 10.07 -12.68
CA VAL A 145 20.05 8.92 -13.55
C VAL A 145 18.96 8.77 -14.60
N SER A 146 19.32 8.26 -15.76
CA SER A 146 18.34 7.80 -16.74
C SER A 146 17.80 6.44 -16.29
N TYR A 147 16.50 6.30 -16.18
CA TYR A 147 15.84 5.06 -15.74
C TYR A 147 14.89 4.52 -16.80
N ASN A 148 15.04 3.25 -17.15
CA ASN A 148 14.19 2.57 -18.11
C ASN A 148 12.95 1.98 -17.44
N VAL A 149 11.78 2.38 -17.91
CA VAL A 149 10.49 1.88 -17.43
C VAL A 149 9.99 0.81 -18.39
N THR A 150 10.22 -0.46 -18.04
CA THR A 150 9.92 -1.60 -18.91
C THR A 150 8.57 -2.26 -18.65
N ARG A 151 7.93 -1.94 -17.51
CA ARG A 151 6.66 -2.53 -17.05
C ARG A 151 5.61 -1.45 -16.81
N ASN A 152 4.34 -1.87 -16.71
CA ASN A 152 3.24 -0.97 -16.33
C ASN A 152 3.44 -0.38 -14.92
N VAL A 153 4.02 -1.17 -14.02
CA VAL A 153 4.50 -0.72 -12.72
C VAL A 153 5.95 -1.17 -12.59
N SER A 154 6.84 -0.20 -12.47
CA SER A 154 8.27 -0.45 -12.27
C SER A 154 8.66 -0.10 -10.85
N LYS A 155 9.32 -1.03 -10.16
CA LYS A 155 9.84 -0.87 -8.81
C LYS A 155 11.30 -0.46 -8.86
N VAL A 156 11.66 0.57 -8.09
CA VAL A 156 13.01 1.11 -7.98
C VAL A 156 13.38 1.14 -6.51
N ASP A 157 14.32 0.29 -6.11
CA ASP A 157 14.85 0.26 -4.75
C ASP A 157 16.18 1.01 -4.71
N PHE A 158 16.34 1.92 -3.74
CA PHE A 158 17.56 2.70 -3.53
C PHE A 158 17.80 2.94 -2.05
N THR A 159 19.01 3.37 -1.68
CA THR A 159 19.39 3.65 -0.31
C THR A 159 19.91 5.08 -0.15
N VAL A 160 19.74 5.62 1.05
CA VAL A 160 20.37 6.86 1.49
C VAL A 160 21.24 6.52 2.68
N THR A 161 22.52 6.80 2.55
CA THR A 161 23.51 6.67 3.64
C THR A 161 23.81 8.05 4.19
N SER A 162 23.76 8.20 5.49
CA SER A 162 24.04 9.47 6.18
C SER A 162 25.47 9.95 5.91
N LYS A 163 25.71 11.25 6.10
CA LYS A 163 27.03 11.87 5.96
C LYS A 163 28.08 11.19 6.84
N ASP A 164 27.73 10.87 8.08
CA ASP A 164 28.65 10.22 9.02
C ASP A 164 28.84 8.71 8.76
N GLY A 165 28.12 8.15 7.79
CA GLY A 165 28.17 6.75 7.38
C GLY A 165 27.59 5.76 8.39
N LYS A 166 26.94 6.23 9.47
CA LYS A 166 26.43 5.37 10.55
C LYS A 166 24.98 4.96 10.37
N ALA A 167 24.21 5.70 9.60
CA ALA A 167 22.83 5.39 9.28
C ALA A 167 22.66 5.12 7.80
N GLU A 168 21.85 4.11 7.46
CA GLU A 168 21.42 3.83 6.10
C GLU A 168 19.92 3.52 6.10
N GLN A 169 19.20 4.08 5.16
CA GLN A 169 17.77 3.85 4.97
C GLN A 169 17.48 3.41 3.55
N ALA A 170 16.77 2.28 3.43
CA ALA A 170 16.24 1.82 2.15
C ALA A 170 14.91 2.50 1.83
N TYR A 171 14.75 2.83 0.56
CA TYR A 171 13.56 3.45 -0.02
C TYR A 171 13.12 2.69 -1.26
N THR A 172 11.84 2.77 -1.56
CA THR A 172 11.25 2.21 -2.78
C THR A 172 10.44 3.28 -3.50
N LEU A 173 10.65 3.42 -4.81
CA LEU A 173 9.79 4.20 -5.70
C LEU A 173 9.05 3.24 -6.64
N TYR A 174 7.74 3.44 -6.80
CA TYR A 174 6.97 2.81 -7.87
C TYR A 174 6.63 3.85 -8.94
N ILE A 175 7.03 3.55 -10.17
CA ILE A 175 6.69 4.34 -11.36
C ILE A 175 5.55 3.60 -12.07
N ILE A 176 4.37 4.22 -12.13
CA ILE A 176 3.13 3.63 -12.62
C ILE A 176 2.75 4.29 -13.95
N ARG A 177 2.82 3.54 -15.07
CA ARG A 177 2.46 4.01 -16.41
C ARG A 177 1.01 3.75 -16.78
N SER A 178 0.46 2.64 -16.35
CA SER A 178 -0.91 2.25 -16.69
C SER A 178 -1.60 1.57 -15.52
N ASN A 179 -2.92 1.44 -15.64
CA ASN A 179 -3.69 0.70 -14.68
C ASN A 179 -3.35 -0.79 -14.76
N THR A 180 -3.31 -1.45 -13.62
CA THR A 180 -3.07 -2.89 -13.49
C THR A 180 -4.36 -3.56 -13.06
N GLY A 181 -4.57 -4.78 -13.56
CA GLY A 181 -5.72 -5.60 -13.23
C GLY A 181 -5.48 -6.58 -12.09
N GLU A 182 -6.30 -7.60 -12.07
CA GLU A 182 -6.20 -8.73 -11.16
C GLU A 182 -5.10 -9.70 -11.58
N LYS A 183 -4.40 -10.25 -10.59
CA LYS A 183 -3.49 -11.38 -10.75
C LYS A 183 -4.23 -12.69 -10.50
N GLU A 184 -5.04 -12.71 -9.44
CA GLU A 184 -5.77 -13.89 -9.02
C GLU A 184 -7.11 -13.52 -8.39
N VAL A 185 -8.14 -14.34 -8.67
CA VAL A 185 -9.46 -14.22 -8.06
C VAL A 185 -9.85 -15.58 -7.49
N TYR A 186 -10.35 -15.60 -6.26
CA TYR A 186 -10.78 -16.80 -5.56
C TYR A 186 -12.20 -16.63 -5.02
N VAL A 187 -12.94 -17.73 -4.99
CA VAL A 187 -14.19 -17.85 -4.25
C VAL A 187 -14.12 -19.10 -3.38
N ASN A 188 -14.38 -18.96 -2.08
CA ASN A 188 -14.29 -20.02 -1.08
C ASN A 188 -12.96 -20.82 -1.17
N GLY A 189 -11.85 -20.11 -1.42
CA GLY A 189 -10.52 -20.69 -1.59
C GLY A 189 -10.24 -21.32 -2.95
N THR A 190 -11.22 -21.43 -3.84
CA THR A 190 -11.05 -21.95 -5.19
C THR A 190 -10.62 -20.85 -6.14
N LYS A 191 -9.47 -21.01 -6.81
CA LYS A 191 -8.98 -20.08 -7.83
C LYS A 191 -9.85 -20.12 -9.08
N LEU A 192 -10.27 -18.96 -9.57
CA LEU A 192 -11.11 -18.86 -10.75
C LEU A 192 -10.30 -18.53 -12.00
N THR A 193 -10.80 -18.99 -13.14
CA THR A 193 -10.29 -18.62 -14.46
C THR A 193 -11.23 -17.60 -15.09
N LYS A 194 -10.67 -16.52 -15.63
CA LYS A 194 -11.43 -15.48 -16.31
C LYS A 194 -11.90 -15.96 -17.67
N THR A 195 -13.17 -15.70 -17.97
CA THR A 195 -13.79 -15.93 -19.28
C THR A 195 -14.12 -14.58 -19.95
N SER A 196 -14.65 -14.59 -21.16
CA SER A 196 -15.11 -13.37 -21.84
C SER A 196 -16.26 -12.66 -21.10
N GLY A 197 -16.98 -13.36 -20.20
CA GLY A 197 -18.06 -12.82 -19.36
C GLY A 197 -17.63 -12.46 -17.94
N GLY A 198 -16.33 -12.45 -17.63
CA GLY A 198 -15.80 -12.27 -16.27
C GLY A 198 -15.55 -13.60 -15.58
N TYR A 199 -15.75 -13.63 -14.26
CA TYR A 199 -15.56 -14.81 -13.41
C TYR A 199 -16.89 -15.45 -13.07
N THR A 200 -16.95 -16.78 -13.07
CA THR A 200 -18.15 -17.54 -12.67
C THR A 200 -17.76 -18.61 -11.67
N TYR A 201 -18.57 -18.79 -10.63
CA TYR A 201 -18.41 -19.83 -9.62
C TYR A 201 -19.76 -20.39 -9.23
N GLU A 202 -19.86 -21.71 -9.16
CA GLU A 202 -21.06 -22.39 -8.68
C GLU A 202 -21.03 -22.53 -7.16
N VAL A 203 -22.03 -21.97 -6.48
CA VAL A 203 -22.20 -22.11 -5.04
C VAL A 203 -23.22 -23.19 -4.72
N PRO A 204 -23.03 -23.98 -3.63
CA PRO A 204 -24.00 -24.99 -3.21
C PRO A 204 -25.39 -24.38 -2.99
N TYR A 205 -26.44 -25.13 -3.26
CA TYR A 205 -27.83 -24.66 -3.14
C TYR A 205 -28.14 -24.07 -1.76
N GLY A 206 -27.62 -24.67 -0.68
CA GLY A 206 -27.86 -24.24 0.71
C GLY A 206 -26.94 -23.11 1.20
N ALA A 207 -25.94 -22.71 0.40
CA ALA A 207 -25.01 -21.66 0.82
C ALA A 207 -25.73 -20.30 0.95
N THR A 208 -25.44 -19.55 2.00
CA THR A 208 -25.99 -18.20 2.25
C THR A 208 -24.93 -17.11 2.13
N ALA A 209 -23.66 -17.51 2.01
CA ALA A 209 -22.54 -16.60 1.85
C ALA A 209 -21.42 -17.23 1.01
N ALA A 210 -20.55 -16.39 0.47
CA ALA A 210 -19.32 -16.80 -0.18
C ALA A 210 -18.19 -15.82 0.18
N ASP A 211 -16.99 -16.35 0.40
CA ASP A 211 -15.79 -15.54 0.58
C ASP A 211 -15.16 -15.27 -0.79
N ILE A 212 -14.98 -14.02 -1.12
CA ILE A 212 -14.32 -13.57 -2.35
C ILE A 212 -12.97 -12.97 -1.97
N LYS A 213 -11.91 -13.47 -2.61
CA LYS A 213 -10.57 -12.88 -2.51
C LYS A 213 -10.11 -12.45 -3.89
N VAL A 214 -9.65 -11.20 -4.00
CA VAL A 214 -9.06 -10.62 -5.21
C VAL A 214 -7.65 -10.17 -4.89
N VAL A 215 -6.69 -10.62 -5.69
CA VAL A 215 -5.27 -10.23 -5.62
C VAL A 215 -4.95 -9.38 -6.84
N ALA A 216 -4.45 -8.18 -6.63
CA ALA A 216 -4.01 -7.29 -7.71
C ALA A 216 -2.66 -7.74 -8.30
N ASP A 217 -2.41 -7.42 -9.57
CA ASP A 217 -1.12 -7.69 -10.23
C ASP A 217 0.01 -6.77 -9.72
N SER A 218 -0.34 -5.69 -9.04
CA SER A 218 0.61 -4.75 -8.43
C SER A 218 0.44 -4.65 -6.93
N GLU A 219 1.54 -4.74 -6.19
CA GLU A 219 1.58 -4.63 -4.73
C GLU A 219 1.23 -3.23 -4.19
N VAL A 220 1.10 -2.23 -5.06
CA VAL A 220 0.68 -0.87 -4.70
C VAL A 220 -0.72 -0.52 -5.22
N SER A 221 -1.41 -1.46 -5.86
CA SER A 221 -2.81 -1.26 -6.24
C SER A 221 -3.72 -1.43 -5.03
N LYS A 222 -4.86 -0.72 -5.02
CA LYS A 222 -5.89 -0.86 -3.98
C LYS A 222 -7.07 -1.64 -4.56
N VAL A 223 -7.56 -2.63 -3.81
CA VAL A 223 -8.65 -3.53 -4.22
C VAL A 223 -9.90 -3.22 -3.39
N GLN A 224 -11.03 -3.06 -4.08
CA GLN A 224 -12.35 -2.91 -3.49
C GLN A 224 -13.27 -4.02 -4.02
N ILE A 225 -14.00 -4.70 -3.13
CA ILE A 225 -15.01 -5.71 -3.49
C ILE A 225 -16.38 -5.19 -3.05
N GLY A 226 -17.29 -5.01 -4.01
CA GLY A 226 -18.57 -4.34 -3.74
C GLY A 226 -18.36 -2.93 -3.19
N ASP A 227 -19.00 -2.65 -2.04
CA ASP A 227 -18.88 -1.37 -1.32
C ASP A 227 -17.92 -1.46 -0.11
N SER A 228 -17.03 -2.47 -0.07
CA SER A 228 -16.07 -2.64 1.01
C SER A 228 -15.02 -1.52 1.04
N GLU A 229 -14.27 -1.42 2.13
CA GLU A 229 -13.09 -0.56 2.20
C GLU A 229 -11.98 -1.04 1.26
N PHE A 230 -11.17 -0.09 0.80
CA PHE A 230 -10.00 -0.38 -0.01
C PHE A 230 -8.91 -1.08 0.81
N LYS A 231 -8.37 -2.16 0.27
CA LYS A 231 -7.17 -2.82 0.81
C LYS A 231 -6.06 -2.87 -0.22
N VAL A 232 -4.83 -2.72 0.23
CA VAL A 232 -3.66 -2.68 -0.65
C VAL A 232 -3.26 -4.09 -1.04
N SER A 233 -2.92 -4.28 -2.30
CA SER A 233 -2.50 -5.50 -2.97
C SER A 233 -3.54 -6.62 -3.05
N GLU A 234 -4.32 -6.85 -2.03
CA GLU A 234 -5.41 -7.85 -2.02
C GLU A 234 -6.55 -7.47 -1.09
N ASN A 235 -7.74 -7.96 -1.37
CA ASN A 235 -8.91 -7.84 -0.50
C ASN A 235 -9.66 -9.17 -0.40
N THR A 236 -10.23 -9.43 0.76
CA THR A 236 -11.10 -10.59 1.00
C THR A 236 -12.36 -10.10 1.71
N GLU A 237 -13.52 -10.43 1.13
CA GLU A 237 -14.83 -10.05 1.67
C GLU A 237 -15.78 -11.24 1.64
N THR A 238 -16.59 -11.37 2.70
CA THR A 238 -17.71 -12.31 2.75
C THR A 238 -18.95 -11.62 2.20
N VAL A 239 -19.48 -12.12 1.09
CA VAL A 239 -20.69 -11.61 0.46
C VAL A 239 -21.89 -12.48 0.77
N THR A 240 -23.04 -11.87 1.05
CA THR A 240 -24.32 -12.58 1.22
C THR A 240 -24.85 -13.00 -0.14
N LEU A 241 -25.37 -14.22 -0.23
CA LEU A 241 -25.94 -14.78 -1.46
C LEU A 241 -27.44 -14.59 -1.49
N ASP A 242 -27.96 -14.11 -2.61
CA ASP A 242 -29.41 -14.01 -2.85
C ASP A 242 -30.06 -15.39 -2.86
N SER A 243 -31.19 -15.55 -2.16
CA SER A 243 -31.92 -16.80 -2.09
C SER A 243 -32.47 -17.19 -3.46
N GLY A 244 -32.06 -18.37 -3.93
CA GLY A 244 -32.55 -18.98 -5.17
C GLY A 244 -32.18 -18.24 -6.47
N LYS A 245 -31.21 -17.32 -6.41
CA LYS A 245 -30.78 -16.47 -7.55
C LYS A 245 -29.28 -16.47 -7.74
N THR A 246 -28.86 -16.00 -8.90
CA THR A 246 -27.49 -15.63 -9.18
C THR A 246 -27.13 -14.33 -8.45
N THR A 247 -26.03 -14.31 -7.74
CA THR A 247 -25.48 -13.12 -7.08
C THR A 247 -24.32 -12.59 -7.90
N THR A 248 -24.36 -11.31 -8.24
CA THR A 248 -23.30 -10.65 -8.99
C THR A 248 -22.53 -9.69 -8.08
N VAL A 249 -21.23 -9.85 -8.02
CA VAL A 249 -20.33 -9.02 -7.21
C VAL A 249 -19.36 -8.30 -8.13
N LYS A 250 -19.33 -6.98 -8.05
CA LYS A 250 -18.34 -6.17 -8.75
C LYS A 250 -17.13 -5.97 -7.87
N PHE A 251 -15.95 -5.97 -8.45
CA PHE A 251 -14.75 -5.50 -7.78
C PHE A 251 -14.01 -4.50 -8.65
N LYS A 252 -13.23 -3.64 -8.00
CA LYS A 252 -12.40 -2.63 -8.66
C LYS A 252 -10.97 -2.75 -8.17
N ILE A 253 -10.04 -2.55 -9.07
CA ILE A 253 -8.60 -2.47 -8.76
C ILE A 253 -8.12 -1.09 -9.19
N TYR A 254 -7.78 -0.28 -8.22
CA TYR A 254 -7.29 1.08 -8.40
C TYR A 254 -5.77 1.09 -8.46
N SER A 255 -5.25 1.76 -9.47
CA SER A 255 -3.83 2.13 -9.56
C SER A 255 -3.65 3.58 -9.08
N TYR A 256 -2.45 3.93 -8.60
CA TYR A 256 -2.16 5.33 -8.27
C TYR A 256 -2.45 6.26 -9.48
N PRO A 257 -3.09 7.43 -9.31
CA PRO A 257 -3.39 8.15 -8.06
C PRO A 257 -4.67 7.73 -7.31
N TYR A 258 -5.30 6.60 -7.63
CA TYR A 258 -6.49 6.04 -6.97
C TYR A 258 -7.78 6.87 -7.17
N ASP A 259 -7.89 7.55 -8.29
CA ASP A 259 -9.05 8.34 -8.68
C ASP A 259 -10.02 7.57 -9.59
N ASP A 260 -11.12 8.21 -9.96
CA ASP A 260 -12.17 7.60 -10.79
C ASP A 260 -11.72 7.25 -12.22
N ASN A 261 -10.54 7.68 -12.66
CA ASN A 261 -9.96 7.36 -13.97
C ASN A 261 -8.86 6.28 -13.88
N SER A 262 -8.49 5.87 -12.69
CA SER A 262 -7.34 5.01 -12.42
C SER A 262 -7.69 3.59 -12.00
N PHE A 263 -8.89 3.07 -12.31
CA PHE A 263 -9.28 1.71 -11.94
C PHE A 263 -9.67 0.84 -13.13
N ILE A 264 -9.61 -0.48 -12.91
CA ILE A 264 -10.21 -1.52 -13.72
C ILE A 264 -11.33 -2.15 -12.91
N ALA A 265 -12.51 -2.34 -13.52
CA ALA A 265 -13.65 -2.98 -12.89
C ALA A 265 -13.96 -4.32 -13.56
N GLU A 266 -14.23 -5.33 -12.74
CA GLU A 266 -14.57 -6.68 -13.16
C GLU A 266 -15.72 -7.23 -12.33
N THR A 267 -16.27 -8.36 -12.78
CA THR A 267 -17.47 -8.96 -12.20
C THR A 267 -17.24 -10.44 -11.90
N ILE A 268 -17.72 -10.87 -10.72
CA ILE A 268 -17.82 -12.27 -10.33
C ILE A 268 -19.31 -12.63 -10.29
N THR A 269 -19.70 -13.66 -11.01
CA THR A 269 -21.05 -14.19 -11.02
C THR A 269 -21.08 -15.49 -10.20
N LEU A 270 -21.80 -15.48 -9.09
CA LEU A 270 -22.01 -16.60 -8.21
C LEU A 270 -23.31 -17.26 -8.60
N VAL A 271 -23.24 -18.40 -9.27
CA VAL A 271 -24.40 -19.14 -9.76
C VAL A 271 -24.81 -20.19 -8.72
N ARG A 272 -26.04 -20.12 -8.23
CA ARG A 272 -26.52 -21.11 -7.29
C ARG A 272 -26.81 -22.42 -8.01
N GLN A 273 -26.32 -23.54 -7.48
CA GLN A 273 -26.64 -24.84 -7.97
C GLN A 273 -28.15 -25.12 -7.97
N ASP A 274 -28.62 -25.95 -8.89
CA ASP A 274 -30.02 -26.35 -8.94
C ASP A 274 -30.45 -27.05 -7.65
N GLN A 275 -31.69 -26.79 -7.22
CA GLN A 275 -32.25 -27.42 -6.02
C GLN A 275 -32.24 -28.96 -6.07
N SER A 276 -32.28 -29.54 -7.26
CA SER A 276 -32.20 -30.97 -7.45
C SER A 276 -30.86 -31.59 -7.04
N LEU A 277 -29.79 -30.75 -7.03
CA LEU A 277 -28.45 -31.16 -6.59
C LEU A 277 -28.22 -30.94 -5.08
N ALA A 278 -29.23 -30.40 -4.36
CA ALA A 278 -29.11 -30.19 -2.94
C ALA A 278 -29.07 -31.50 -2.16
N LEU A 279 -28.23 -31.56 -1.16
CA LEU A 279 -28.20 -32.65 -0.20
C LEU A 279 -29.42 -32.55 0.74
N SER A 280 -30.08 -33.66 0.98
CA SER A 280 -31.18 -33.77 1.96
C SER A 280 -30.67 -34.19 3.33
N ASN A 281 -29.57 -34.92 3.37
CA ASN A 281 -28.97 -35.44 4.58
C ASN A 281 -27.47 -35.68 4.41
N VAL A 282 -26.69 -35.35 5.43
CA VAL A 282 -25.30 -35.71 5.57
C VAL A 282 -25.09 -36.17 7.01
N MET A 283 -24.64 -37.39 7.19
CA MET A 283 -24.43 -37.99 8.51
C MET A 283 -23.05 -38.62 8.56
N VAL A 284 -22.42 -38.54 9.73
CA VAL A 284 -21.12 -39.14 10.01
C VAL A 284 -21.20 -39.94 11.30
N GLN A 285 -20.56 -41.08 11.33
CA GLN A 285 -20.39 -41.93 12.51
C GLN A 285 -18.91 -42.27 12.64
N SER A 286 -18.27 -41.85 13.71
CA SER A 286 -16.91 -42.29 14.01
C SER A 286 -16.92 -43.73 14.51
N LYS A 287 -15.79 -44.44 14.39
CA LYS A 287 -15.63 -45.83 14.73
C LYS A 287 -16.03 -46.17 16.19
N SER A 288 -15.79 -45.28 17.11
CA SER A 288 -16.11 -45.42 18.52
C SER A 288 -17.56 -45.06 18.87
N GLU A 289 -18.32 -44.40 17.96
CA GLU A 289 -19.70 -43.99 18.20
C GLU A 289 -20.70 -45.05 17.71
N ARG A 290 -21.84 -45.13 18.43
CA ARG A 290 -22.90 -46.03 18.07
C ARG A 290 -23.89 -45.49 17.06
N ASP A 291 -24.07 -44.17 17.11
CA ASP A 291 -25.10 -43.47 16.33
C ASP A 291 -24.48 -42.50 15.30
N TYR A 292 -25.18 -42.32 14.19
CA TYR A 292 -24.82 -41.31 13.21
C TYR A 292 -25.17 -39.92 13.69
N THR A 293 -24.22 -39.00 13.61
CA THR A 293 -24.43 -37.58 13.85
C THR A 293 -24.81 -36.89 12.57
N LYS A 294 -25.98 -36.24 12.55
CA LYS A 294 -26.44 -35.44 11.41
C LYS A 294 -25.70 -34.10 11.39
N LEU A 295 -25.12 -33.79 10.22
CA LEU A 295 -24.42 -32.53 10.04
C LEU A 295 -25.34 -31.48 9.41
N THR A 296 -25.13 -30.23 9.79
CA THR A 296 -25.71 -29.05 9.14
C THR A 296 -24.62 -28.28 8.39
N PRO A 297 -24.92 -27.79 7.17
CA PRO A 297 -23.92 -27.04 6.43
C PRO A 297 -23.65 -25.69 7.13
N ASP A 298 -22.41 -25.22 7.03
CA ASP A 298 -22.05 -23.84 7.37
C ASP A 298 -22.61 -22.86 6.32
N LYS A 299 -22.35 -21.55 6.52
CA LYS A 299 -22.84 -20.50 5.59
C LYS A 299 -22.31 -20.64 4.15
N TYR A 300 -21.27 -21.38 3.94
CA TYR A 300 -20.69 -21.66 2.61
C TYR A 300 -21.21 -22.95 1.98
N GLY A 301 -22.06 -23.70 2.68
CA GLY A 301 -22.57 -24.97 2.24
C GLY A 301 -21.66 -26.16 2.57
N ASN A 302 -20.62 -25.97 3.38
CA ASN A 302 -19.70 -27.02 3.78
C ASN A 302 -20.23 -27.74 5.03
N TYR A 303 -20.01 -29.04 5.08
CA TYR A 303 -20.29 -29.87 6.24
C TYR A 303 -18.98 -30.18 6.97
N LYS A 304 -18.92 -29.93 8.27
CA LYS A 304 -17.72 -30.11 9.09
C LYS A 304 -18.07 -30.82 10.37
N THR A 305 -17.23 -31.76 10.78
CA THR A 305 -17.28 -32.41 12.08
C THR A 305 -15.87 -32.75 12.53
N ALA A 306 -15.70 -32.97 13.82
CA ALA A 306 -14.50 -33.56 14.42
C ALA A 306 -14.85 -34.96 14.91
N ILE A 307 -13.98 -35.91 14.67
CA ILE A 307 -14.05 -37.25 15.25
C ILE A 307 -13.07 -37.37 16.41
N PRO A 308 -13.29 -38.27 17.39
CA PRO A 308 -12.35 -38.49 18.47
C PRO A 308 -10.93 -38.79 17.95
N SER A 309 -9.91 -38.25 18.61
CA SER A 309 -8.51 -38.46 18.21
C SER A 309 -8.03 -39.92 18.35
N THR A 310 -8.82 -40.78 18.99
CA THR A 310 -8.59 -42.20 19.09
C THR A 310 -9.11 -42.99 17.89
N ASP A 311 -9.93 -42.37 17.05
CA ASP A 311 -10.53 -43.00 15.90
C ASP A 311 -9.70 -42.68 14.66
N ASP A 312 -9.45 -43.68 13.85
CA ASP A 312 -8.69 -43.63 12.61
C ASP A 312 -9.60 -43.59 11.35
N SER A 313 -10.91 -43.76 11.56
CA SER A 313 -11.88 -43.86 10.48
C SER A 313 -13.29 -43.42 10.89
N ALA A 314 -14.13 -43.17 9.91
CA ALA A 314 -15.53 -42.82 10.07
C ALA A 314 -16.37 -43.21 8.86
N SER A 315 -17.59 -43.69 9.11
CA SER A 315 -18.60 -43.95 8.08
C SER A 315 -19.36 -42.67 7.72
N ILE A 316 -19.61 -42.46 6.46
CA ILE A 316 -20.32 -41.29 5.93
C ILE A 316 -21.57 -41.73 5.16
N VAL A 317 -22.71 -41.11 5.46
CA VAL A 317 -23.96 -41.29 4.68
C VAL A 317 -24.39 -39.94 4.13
N ILE A 318 -24.55 -39.89 2.82
CA ILE A 318 -24.97 -38.70 2.07
C ILE A 318 -26.23 -39.04 1.26
N ALA A 319 -27.25 -38.21 1.33
CA ALA A 319 -28.42 -38.35 0.50
C ALA A 319 -28.77 -37.03 -0.20
N THR A 320 -29.21 -37.13 -1.44
CA THR A 320 -29.75 -36.02 -2.23
C THR A 320 -31.24 -35.82 -2.00
N ARG A 321 -31.77 -34.67 -2.37
CA ARG A 321 -33.22 -34.44 -2.39
C ARG A 321 -33.93 -35.20 -3.47
N ARG A 322 -33.24 -35.54 -4.56
CA ARG A 322 -33.77 -36.36 -5.66
C ARG A 322 -33.08 -37.69 -5.66
N SER A 323 -33.87 -38.74 -5.67
CA SER A 323 -33.39 -40.13 -5.66
C SER A 323 -32.67 -40.56 -6.96
N ASP A 324 -32.86 -39.80 -8.04
CA ASP A 324 -32.23 -40.04 -9.35
C ASP A 324 -30.91 -39.26 -9.54
N SER A 325 -30.51 -38.44 -8.59
CA SER A 325 -29.23 -37.73 -8.62
C SER A 325 -28.07 -38.71 -8.35
N LYS A 326 -27.00 -38.58 -9.11
CA LYS A 326 -25.74 -39.30 -8.85
C LYS A 326 -24.92 -38.62 -7.78
N LEU A 327 -24.37 -39.41 -6.88
CA LEU A 327 -23.44 -38.98 -5.82
C LEU A 327 -22.09 -39.63 -6.04
N GLY A 328 -21.03 -38.87 -5.89
CA GLY A 328 -19.67 -39.36 -5.80
C GLY A 328 -18.97 -38.76 -4.59
N LEU A 329 -18.33 -39.55 -3.76
CA LEU A 329 -17.47 -39.11 -2.69
C LEU A 329 -16.01 -39.23 -3.12
N ILE A 330 -15.33 -38.12 -3.15
CA ILE A 330 -13.93 -38.04 -3.57
C ILE A 330 -13.11 -37.48 -2.39
N ARG A 331 -12.01 -38.14 -2.05
CA ARG A 331 -11.04 -37.64 -1.13
C ARG A 331 -9.97 -36.86 -1.92
N VAL A 332 -9.89 -35.56 -1.67
CA VAL A 332 -8.88 -34.71 -2.26
C VAL A 332 -7.57 -34.86 -1.48
N THR A 333 -6.47 -35.17 -2.15
CA THR A 333 -5.14 -35.30 -1.56
C THR A 333 -4.10 -34.54 -2.38
N ASP A 334 -2.95 -34.26 -1.80
CA ASP A 334 -1.83 -33.56 -2.47
C ASP A 334 -1.28 -34.36 -3.67
N THR A 335 -1.56 -35.67 -3.75
CA THR A 335 -1.09 -36.57 -4.79
C THR A 335 -2.16 -36.90 -5.86
N GLY A 336 -3.37 -36.36 -5.71
CA GLY A 336 -4.51 -36.57 -6.59
C GLY A 336 -5.79 -36.97 -5.86
N ASP A 337 -6.90 -36.94 -6.58
CA ASP A 337 -8.21 -37.26 -6.04
C ASP A 337 -8.44 -38.78 -6.01
N VAL A 338 -9.01 -39.29 -4.93
CA VAL A 338 -9.36 -40.69 -4.74
C VAL A 338 -10.87 -40.81 -4.60
N VAL A 339 -11.52 -41.52 -5.53
CA VAL A 339 -12.95 -41.84 -5.44
C VAL A 339 -13.16 -42.89 -4.35
N LEU A 340 -13.93 -42.53 -3.33
CA LEU A 340 -14.24 -43.41 -2.20
C LEU A 340 -15.54 -44.20 -2.45
N GLY A 341 -16.46 -43.69 -3.25
CA GLY A 341 -17.69 -44.33 -3.60
C GLY A 341 -18.55 -43.51 -4.54
N GLU A 342 -19.41 -44.20 -5.29
CA GLU A 342 -20.42 -43.59 -6.18
C GLU A 342 -21.74 -44.38 -6.06
N ASP A 343 -22.87 -43.67 -6.01
CA ASP A 343 -24.20 -44.26 -5.96
C ASP A 343 -25.27 -43.26 -6.43
N GLN A 344 -26.53 -43.70 -6.50
CA GLN A 344 -27.66 -42.91 -6.93
C GLN A 344 -28.60 -42.59 -5.75
N GLY A 345 -28.89 -41.32 -5.53
CA GLY A 345 -29.82 -40.86 -4.49
C GLY A 345 -29.26 -40.88 -3.07
N GLN A 346 -28.58 -41.95 -2.68
CA GLN A 346 -27.92 -42.08 -1.39
C GLN A 346 -26.62 -42.84 -1.54
N LEU A 347 -25.56 -42.35 -0.94
CA LEU A 347 -24.27 -43.00 -0.86
C LEU A 347 -23.93 -43.24 0.62
N SER A 348 -23.49 -44.46 0.90
CA SER A 348 -22.96 -44.86 2.19
C SER A 348 -21.55 -45.40 1.98
N VAL A 349 -20.57 -44.73 2.60
CA VAL A 349 -19.19 -45.18 2.56
C VAL A 349 -18.87 -45.66 3.99
N PRO A 350 -18.77 -46.98 4.17
CA PRO A 350 -18.41 -47.56 5.47
C PRO A 350 -16.94 -47.30 5.77
N ASP A 351 -16.62 -47.58 7.00
CA ASP A 351 -15.31 -47.48 7.59
C ASP A 351 -14.22 -48.34 6.92
#